data_7fb67114733ff0ca9f39388a73381e9e
#
_entry.id   7fb67114733ff0ca9f39388a73381e9e
#
_cell.length_a   1.000
_cell.length_b   1.000
_cell.length_c   1.000
_cell.angle_alpha   90.00
_cell.angle_beta   90.00
_cell.angle_gamma   90.00
#
_symmetry.space_group_name_H-M   'P 1'
#
loop_
_entity.id
_entity.type
_entity.pdbx_description
1 polymer ?
#
loop_
_entity_poly.entity_id
_entity_poly.type
_entity_poly.pdbx_seq_one_letter_code
_entity_poly.pdbx_strand_id
1 'polypeptide(L)'
;QHRLIELGLLSGKADGIYGKQTAAAVTEAQRLLTELGGHSLTQDGVAGQKTIELLFDENNDALLSTLCTGSRGERVRALQNRLIDLRFLHEMADGAFGSSTKAAVTKFQAETKGWGIFQREPDGLADPDTVRLLNGDLSAYGWQAPEYYDFTRPDTLNGIYLFSKSCILMDGPSGEVLFESASRERRYPASTTKILTLMVALESGGLEDIVTIPQEAADVPADSSLVPVTPGEQMRKLDLLYGLMIRSGNDAANAVAVLEAGSVEAFVERMNEKAAQIGMGDSHFANPHGYHDEEHYTTAYDLALLARAGMSDPDFCRIVTCLSYTLPPTSKRDALTLRNEYEIFDPASELYLPYAAGIKSGYNSRAGFCYVG
;
A
#
# COMPACT_ATOMS: atom_id res chain seq x y z
N GLN A 1 12.55 11.13 35.66
CA GLN A 1 12.70 10.01 34.74
C GLN A 1 11.94 8.77 35.21
N HIS A 2 12.09 8.33 36.48
CA HIS A 2 11.37 7.15 36.99
C HIS A 2 9.86 7.27 36.76
N ARG A 3 9.26 8.40 37.11
CA ARG A 3 7.85 8.63 36.92
C ARG A 3 7.41 8.58 35.45
N LEU A 4 8.19 9.16 34.55
CA LEU A 4 7.95 9.11 33.11
C LEU A 4 8.05 7.66 32.55
N ILE A 5 8.93 6.84 33.12
CA ILE A 5 9.07 5.41 32.76
C ILE A 5 7.86 4.62 33.27
N GLU A 6 7.43 4.83 34.52
CA GLU A 6 6.22 4.21 35.10
C GLU A 6 4.98 4.49 34.25
N LEU A 7 4.83 5.71 33.79
CA LEU A 7 3.74 6.14 32.91
C LEU A 7 3.92 5.68 31.46
N GLY A 8 5.06 5.07 31.13
CA GLY A 8 5.42 4.63 29.78
C GLY A 8 5.69 5.77 28.78
N LEU A 9 5.92 6.97 29.26
CA LEU A 9 6.27 8.14 28.43
C LEU A 9 7.75 8.19 28.08
N LEU A 10 8.60 7.52 28.87
CA LEU A 10 10.03 7.39 28.64
C LEU A 10 10.44 5.92 28.65
N SER A 11 11.23 5.51 27.65
CA SER A 11 11.77 4.14 27.56
C SER A 11 13.20 4.08 28.11
N GLY A 12 13.63 2.91 28.59
CA GLY A 12 14.98 2.67 29.09
C GLY A 12 15.11 2.82 30.59
N LYS A 13 16.32 3.16 31.08
CA LYS A 13 16.62 3.33 32.51
C LYS A 13 16.76 4.82 32.86
N ALA A 14 16.39 5.16 34.07
CA ALA A 14 16.66 6.48 34.62
C ALA A 14 18.17 6.64 34.87
N ASP A 15 18.80 7.43 34.04
CA ASP A 15 20.27 7.69 34.07
C ASP A 15 20.67 8.99 34.79
N GLY A 16 19.67 9.75 35.27
CA GLY A 16 19.87 11.03 35.94
C GLY A 16 20.19 12.19 34.98
N ILE A 17 20.23 11.95 33.65
CA ILE A 17 20.57 12.97 32.66
C ILE A 17 19.29 13.49 31.99
N TYR A 18 19.04 14.81 32.09
CA TYR A 18 17.93 15.45 31.40
C TYR A 18 18.30 15.71 29.94
N GLY A 19 18.32 14.63 29.14
CA GLY A 19 18.65 14.70 27.71
C GLY A 19 17.42 14.87 26.81
N LYS A 20 17.65 14.81 25.49
CA LYS A 20 16.58 14.98 24.47
C LYS A 20 15.39 14.03 24.66
N GLN A 21 15.63 12.79 25.06
CA GLN A 21 14.57 11.80 25.27
C GLN A 21 13.70 12.17 26.49
N THR A 22 14.33 12.59 27.60
CA THR A 22 13.60 13.06 28.78
C THR A 22 12.80 14.32 28.47
N ALA A 23 13.37 15.28 27.73
CA ALA A 23 12.65 16.47 27.32
C ALA A 23 11.44 16.14 26.41
N ALA A 24 11.62 15.23 25.44
CA ALA A 24 10.50 14.78 24.59
C ALA A 24 9.40 14.09 25.39
N ALA A 25 9.74 13.25 26.37
CA ALA A 25 8.77 12.62 27.26
C ALA A 25 8.00 13.63 28.12
N VAL A 26 8.68 14.68 28.58
CA VAL A 26 8.03 15.80 29.31
C VAL A 26 7.13 16.61 28.38
N THR A 27 7.55 16.88 27.14
CA THR A 27 6.71 17.54 26.12
C THR A 27 5.43 16.74 25.87
N GLU A 28 5.52 15.42 25.75
CA GLU A 28 4.35 14.56 25.58
C GLU A 28 3.44 14.59 26.80
N ALA A 29 3.99 14.53 28.03
CA ALA A 29 3.21 14.69 29.25
C ALA A 29 2.47 16.03 29.29
N GLN A 30 3.15 17.13 28.97
CA GLN A 30 2.57 18.47 28.91
C GLN A 30 1.44 18.54 27.86
N ARG A 31 1.63 17.88 26.70
CA ARG A 31 0.61 17.80 25.66
C ARG A 31 -0.64 17.06 26.14
N LEU A 32 -0.48 15.87 26.70
CA LEU A 32 -1.60 15.07 27.23
C LEU A 32 -2.36 15.81 28.35
N LEU A 33 -1.63 16.41 29.29
CA LEU A 33 -2.22 17.20 30.37
C LEU A 33 -2.99 18.44 29.83
N THR A 34 -2.54 19.00 28.71
CA THR A 34 -3.19 20.16 28.10
C THR A 34 -4.41 19.75 27.28
N GLU A 35 -4.22 18.79 26.35
CA GLU A 35 -5.24 18.42 25.36
C GLU A 35 -6.36 17.57 25.94
N LEU A 36 -6.02 16.62 26.82
CA LEU A 36 -7.00 15.71 27.45
C LEU A 36 -7.40 16.16 28.86
N GLY A 37 -6.45 16.71 29.62
CA GLY A 37 -6.67 17.13 31.02
C GLY A 37 -7.17 18.55 31.17
N GLY A 38 -7.18 19.36 30.11
CA GLY A 38 -7.61 20.76 30.15
C GLY A 38 -6.70 21.69 30.95
N HIS A 39 -5.47 21.25 31.28
CA HIS A 39 -4.49 22.09 31.98
C HIS A 39 -3.79 23.04 31.01
N SER A 40 -3.57 24.30 31.45
CA SER A 40 -2.80 25.25 30.66
C SER A 40 -1.30 25.10 30.96
N LEU A 41 -0.59 24.36 30.09
CA LEU A 41 0.87 24.17 30.14
C LEU A 41 1.50 24.59 28.81
N THR A 42 2.74 25.09 28.87
CA THR A 42 3.58 25.24 27.67
C THR A 42 4.21 23.89 27.36
N GLN A 43 4.11 23.45 26.10
CA GLN A 43 4.65 22.16 25.63
C GLN A 43 6.11 22.36 25.20
N ASP A 44 6.99 22.72 26.13
CA ASP A 44 8.38 23.10 25.88
C ASP A 44 9.41 22.04 26.33
N GLY A 45 8.93 20.95 26.91
CA GLY A 45 9.78 19.90 27.44
C GLY A 45 10.54 20.27 28.71
N VAL A 46 10.16 21.37 29.38
CA VAL A 46 10.75 21.79 30.64
C VAL A 46 9.88 21.32 31.82
N ALA A 47 10.42 20.52 32.68
CA ALA A 47 9.73 20.04 33.89
C ALA A 47 9.69 21.14 34.96
N GLY A 48 8.94 22.22 34.70
CA GLY A 48 8.69 23.27 35.69
C GLY A 48 7.81 22.79 36.83
N GLN A 49 7.66 23.61 37.89
CA GLN A 49 6.95 23.23 39.12
C GLN A 49 5.53 22.70 38.81
N LYS A 50 4.74 23.41 38.02
CA LYS A 50 3.38 23.01 37.65
C LYS A 50 3.34 21.70 36.88
N THR A 51 4.29 21.47 35.96
CA THR A 51 4.40 20.22 35.21
C THR A 51 4.72 19.07 36.16
N ILE A 52 5.64 19.26 37.10
CA ILE A 52 6.02 18.25 38.10
C ILE A 52 4.83 17.92 39.01
N GLU A 53 4.13 18.91 39.54
CA GLU A 53 2.94 18.73 40.37
C GLU A 53 1.90 17.84 39.67
N LEU A 54 1.57 18.16 38.43
CA LEU A 54 0.59 17.40 37.64
C LEU A 54 1.10 16.01 37.22
N LEU A 55 2.40 15.86 36.94
CA LEU A 55 3.01 14.58 36.59
C LEU A 55 3.01 13.58 37.76
N PHE A 56 3.09 14.06 39.01
CA PHE A 56 3.08 13.24 40.21
C PHE A 56 1.71 13.16 40.86
N ASP A 57 0.68 13.80 40.31
CA ASP A 57 -0.70 13.60 40.77
C ASP A 57 -1.26 12.32 40.17
N GLU A 58 -1.53 11.32 41.00
CA GLU A 58 -2.04 9.99 40.62
C GLU A 58 -3.39 10.08 39.86
N ASN A 59 -4.17 11.12 40.07
CA ASN A 59 -5.41 11.35 39.33
C ASN A 59 -5.19 11.55 37.82
N ASN A 60 -3.97 11.92 37.41
CA ASN A 60 -3.61 12.08 36.03
C ASN A 60 -3.01 10.81 35.40
N ASP A 61 -2.84 9.71 36.12
CA ASP A 61 -2.16 8.50 35.65
C ASP A 61 -2.84 7.88 34.43
N ALA A 62 -4.15 7.73 34.50
CA ALA A 62 -4.93 7.20 33.39
C ALA A 62 -4.80 8.08 32.13
N LEU A 63 -4.87 9.40 32.30
CA LEU A 63 -4.72 10.38 31.24
C LEU A 63 -3.31 10.35 30.64
N LEU A 64 -2.28 10.38 31.48
CA LEU A 64 -0.88 10.36 31.09
C LEU A 64 -0.46 9.02 30.44
N SER A 65 -1.20 7.96 30.71
CA SER A 65 -1.00 6.64 30.09
C SER A 65 -1.79 6.45 28.80
N THR A 66 -2.69 7.37 28.44
CA THR A 66 -3.52 7.31 27.24
C THR A 66 -2.70 7.59 25.98
N LEU A 67 -2.94 6.79 24.93
CA LEU A 67 -2.42 7.05 23.58
C LEU A 67 -3.52 7.67 22.73
N CYS A 68 -3.17 8.73 22.01
CA CYS A 68 -4.11 9.48 21.18
C CYS A 68 -3.38 10.05 19.95
N THR A 69 -4.08 10.72 19.07
CA THR A 69 -3.51 11.37 17.90
C THR A 69 -2.32 12.25 18.30
N GLY A 70 -1.18 12.05 17.65
CA GLY A 70 0.09 12.72 17.94
C GLY A 70 1.04 11.91 18.83
N SER A 71 0.56 10.94 19.62
CA SER A 71 1.43 10.04 20.40
C SER A 71 2.32 9.21 19.47
N ARG A 72 3.56 8.92 19.91
CA ARG A 72 4.56 8.20 19.11
C ARG A 72 5.37 7.22 19.96
N GLY A 73 6.00 6.26 19.30
CA GLY A 73 6.97 5.34 19.90
C GLY A 73 6.46 3.90 20.06
N GLU A 74 7.19 3.10 20.84
CA GLU A 74 6.96 1.65 20.94
C GLU A 74 5.59 1.27 21.53
N ARG A 75 5.03 2.09 22.43
CA ARG A 75 3.68 1.84 22.95
C ARG A 75 2.61 1.97 21.87
N VAL A 76 2.75 2.96 20.98
CA VAL A 76 1.87 3.11 19.82
C VAL A 76 2.04 1.94 18.86
N ARG A 77 3.28 1.53 18.60
CA ARG A 77 3.57 0.37 17.76
C ARG A 77 2.97 -0.92 18.33
N ALA A 78 3.10 -1.13 19.63
CA ALA A 78 2.49 -2.29 20.30
C ALA A 78 0.95 -2.27 20.19
N LEU A 79 0.32 -1.11 20.38
CA LEU A 79 -1.12 -0.92 20.19
C LEU A 79 -1.53 -1.22 18.74
N GLN A 80 -0.79 -0.67 17.76
CA GLN A 80 -1.05 -0.91 16.35
C GLN A 80 -0.94 -2.39 15.99
N ASN A 81 0.13 -3.07 16.42
CA ASN A 81 0.27 -4.51 16.22
C ASN A 81 -0.94 -5.28 16.76
N ARG A 82 -1.39 -4.94 17.98
CA ARG A 82 -2.55 -5.62 18.56
C ARG A 82 -3.85 -5.34 17.80
N LEU A 83 -4.06 -4.11 17.32
CA LEU A 83 -5.19 -3.75 16.45
C LEU A 83 -5.11 -4.49 15.10
N ILE A 84 -3.91 -4.71 14.59
CA ILE A 84 -3.66 -5.51 13.39
C ILE A 84 -4.02 -6.98 13.64
N ASP A 85 -3.56 -7.57 14.74
CA ASP A 85 -3.86 -8.95 15.13
C ASP A 85 -5.38 -9.18 15.24
N LEU A 86 -6.08 -8.18 15.77
CA LEU A 86 -7.54 -8.17 15.92
C LEU A 86 -8.30 -7.69 14.67
N ARG A 87 -7.62 -7.37 13.58
CA ARG A 87 -8.21 -6.92 12.29
C ARG A 87 -8.96 -5.59 12.34
N PHE A 88 -8.63 -4.74 13.29
CA PHE A 88 -9.16 -3.38 13.34
C PHE A 88 -8.29 -2.38 12.57
N LEU A 89 -6.98 -2.62 12.47
CA LEU A 89 -6.04 -1.82 11.69
C LEU A 89 -5.48 -2.67 10.54
N HIS A 90 -5.39 -2.06 9.34
CA HIS A 90 -4.94 -2.72 8.12
C HIS A 90 -3.68 -2.08 7.52
N GLU A 91 -3.04 -1.19 8.26
CA GLU A 91 -1.78 -0.52 7.91
C GLU A 91 -0.64 -1.08 8.77
N MET A 92 0.61 -0.83 8.34
CA MET A 92 1.77 -1.25 9.13
C MET A 92 1.85 -0.47 10.44
N ALA A 93 2.36 -1.11 11.48
CA ALA A 93 2.63 -0.48 12.77
C ALA A 93 3.86 0.44 12.65
N ASP A 94 3.64 1.69 12.34
CA ASP A 94 4.68 2.72 12.17
C ASP A 94 5.12 3.39 13.49
N GLY A 95 4.37 3.16 14.55
CA GLY A 95 4.59 3.77 15.86
C GLY A 95 4.12 5.22 15.95
N ALA A 96 3.28 5.70 15.01
CA ALA A 96 2.66 7.01 15.05
C ALA A 96 1.13 6.89 15.15
N PHE A 97 0.54 7.47 16.19
CA PHE A 97 -0.91 7.45 16.37
C PHE A 97 -1.56 8.51 15.46
N GLY A 98 -1.82 8.11 14.23
CA GLY A 98 -2.48 8.93 13.20
C GLY A 98 -3.99 8.73 13.14
N SER A 99 -4.61 9.24 12.05
CA SER A 99 -6.04 9.12 11.81
C SER A 99 -6.51 7.66 11.65
N SER A 100 -5.73 6.82 10.96
CA SER A 100 -6.02 5.40 10.77
C SER A 100 -6.00 4.63 12.08
N THR A 101 -5.01 4.89 12.96
CA THR A 101 -4.94 4.29 14.30
C THR A 101 -6.14 4.74 15.15
N LYS A 102 -6.49 6.03 15.11
CA LYS A 102 -7.67 6.55 15.79
C LYS A 102 -8.96 5.85 15.33
N ALA A 103 -9.14 5.74 14.01
CA ALA A 103 -10.32 5.08 13.43
C ALA A 103 -10.40 3.60 13.85
N ALA A 104 -9.27 2.89 13.87
CA ALA A 104 -9.18 1.50 14.31
C ALA A 104 -9.56 1.33 15.79
N VAL A 105 -9.06 2.21 16.68
CA VAL A 105 -9.44 2.23 18.10
C VAL A 105 -10.93 2.54 18.26
N THR A 106 -11.45 3.53 17.52
CA THR A 106 -12.89 3.88 17.57
C THR A 106 -13.76 2.69 17.14
N LYS A 107 -13.37 1.99 16.08
CA LYS A 107 -14.07 0.80 15.60
C LYS A 107 -14.05 -0.33 16.64
N PHE A 108 -12.90 -0.59 17.24
CA PHE A 108 -12.75 -1.57 18.32
C PHE A 108 -13.67 -1.25 19.52
N GLN A 109 -13.67 0.01 19.96
CA GLN A 109 -14.53 0.47 21.06
C GLN A 109 -16.02 0.32 20.71
N ALA A 110 -16.41 0.63 19.45
CA ALA A 110 -17.79 0.48 18.98
C ALA A 110 -18.26 -0.99 18.99
N GLU A 111 -17.42 -1.90 18.49
CA GLU A 111 -17.75 -3.32 18.51
C GLU A 111 -17.81 -3.90 19.92
N THR A 112 -16.84 -3.58 20.77
CA THR A 112 -16.83 -4.03 22.17
C THR A 112 -17.97 -3.43 22.99
N LYS A 113 -18.43 -2.23 22.64
CA LYS A 113 -19.66 -1.65 23.19
C LYS A 113 -20.89 -2.45 22.76
N GLY A 114 -20.97 -2.86 21.50
CA GLY A 114 -22.03 -3.73 20.98
C GLY A 114 -22.10 -5.09 21.71
N TRP A 115 -20.97 -5.57 22.21
CA TRP A 115 -20.91 -6.79 23.04
C TRP A 115 -21.22 -6.54 24.54
N GLY A 116 -21.47 -5.28 24.91
CA GLY A 116 -21.75 -4.89 26.29
C GLY A 116 -20.54 -4.83 27.24
N ILE A 117 -19.29 -4.83 26.66
CA ILE A 117 -18.05 -4.81 27.44
C ILE A 117 -17.53 -3.38 27.60
N PHE A 118 -17.51 -2.59 26.54
CA PHE A 118 -17.12 -1.20 26.60
C PHE A 118 -18.33 -0.33 26.95
N GLN A 119 -18.24 0.43 28.04
CA GLN A 119 -19.42 1.10 28.63
C GLN A 119 -19.56 2.58 28.19
N ARG A 120 -18.59 3.13 27.48
CA ARG A 120 -18.57 4.54 27.08
C ARG A 120 -18.88 4.70 25.59
N GLU A 121 -19.05 5.95 25.13
CA GLU A 121 -19.08 6.24 23.69
C GLU A 121 -17.67 6.05 23.10
N PRO A 122 -17.55 5.47 21.90
CA PRO A 122 -16.28 5.35 21.21
C PRO A 122 -15.69 6.72 20.93
N ASP A 123 -14.49 7.00 21.46
CA ASP A 123 -13.80 8.29 21.36
C ASP A 123 -12.49 8.21 20.57
N GLY A 124 -12.02 6.99 20.32
CA GLY A 124 -10.75 6.75 19.62
C GLY A 124 -9.52 7.01 20.48
N LEU A 125 -9.67 7.12 21.79
CA LEU A 125 -8.58 7.20 22.75
C LEU A 125 -8.20 5.79 23.23
N ALA A 126 -6.93 5.43 23.17
CA ALA A 126 -6.44 4.19 23.73
C ALA A 126 -5.98 4.42 25.17
N ASP A 127 -6.96 4.62 26.05
CA ASP A 127 -6.77 4.72 27.49
C ASP A 127 -6.49 3.35 28.12
N PRO A 128 -6.11 3.28 29.40
CA PRO A 128 -5.79 2.01 30.06
C PRO A 128 -6.89 0.95 29.98
N ASP A 129 -8.16 1.35 29.99
CA ASP A 129 -9.29 0.42 29.88
C ASP A 129 -9.40 -0.15 28.45
N THR A 130 -9.30 0.70 27.45
CA THR A 130 -9.25 0.29 26.03
C THR A 130 -8.06 -0.63 25.75
N VAL A 131 -6.87 -0.30 26.26
CA VAL A 131 -5.65 -1.11 26.09
C VAL A 131 -5.80 -2.46 26.81
N ARG A 132 -6.40 -2.49 28.00
CA ARG A 132 -6.67 -3.73 28.73
C ARG A 132 -7.63 -4.63 27.96
N LEU A 133 -8.71 -4.08 27.39
CA LEU A 133 -9.66 -4.83 26.58
C LEU A 133 -9.00 -5.37 25.31
N LEU A 134 -8.21 -4.55 24.61
CA LEU A 134 -7.46 -4.97 23.43
C LEU A 134 -6.54 -6.18 23.70
N ASN A 135 -5.90 -6.21 24.87
CA ASN A 135 -5.00 -7.29 25.28
C ASN A 135 -5.72 -8.47 25.94
N GLY A 136 -7.03 -8.37 26.19
CA GLY A 136 -7.84 -9.42 26.75
C GLY A 136 -8.19 -10.54 25.76
N ASP A 137 -8.78 -11.61 26.31
CA ASP A 137 -9.37 -12.68 25.50
C ASP A 137 -10.77 -12.28 25.05
N LEU A 138 -10.87 -11.84 23.79
CA LEU A 138 -12.14 -11.42 23.21
C LEU A 138 -13.00 -12.60 22.73
N SER A 139 -12.44 -13.80 22.63
CA SER A 139 -13.18 -15.01 22.22
C SER A 139 -14.30 -15.37 23.23
N ALA A 140 -14.08 -15.04 24.49
CA ALA A 140 -15.09 -15.20 25.56
C ALA A 140 -16.38 -14.41 25.31
N TYR A 141 -16.33 -13.40 24.43
CA TYR A 141 -17.46 -12.54 24.04
C TYR A 141 -17.96 -12.83 22.62
N GLY A 142 -17.54 -13.97 22.07
CA GLY A 142 -17.97 -14.40 20.74
C GLY A 142 -17.22 -13.74 19.58
N TRP A 143 -16.15 -12.96 19.88
CA TRP A 143 -15.30 -12.44 18.82
C TRP A 143 -14.53 -13.60 18.17
N GLN A 144 -14.69 -13.72 16.87
CA GLN A 144 -13.89 -14.59 16.05
C GLN A 144 -13.14 -13.72 15.07
N ALA A 145 -11.83 -13.96 14.92
CA ALA A 145 -11.08 -13.32 13.85
C ALA A 145 -11.82 -13.61 12.53
N PRO A 146 -12.12 -12.60 11.72
CA PRO A 146 -12.78 -12.85 10.45
C PRO A 146 -12.00 -13.92 9.69
N GLU A 147 -12.69 -14.98 9.22
CA GLU A 147 -12.10 -16.12 8.48
C GLU A 147 -11.35 -15.68 7.21
N TYR A 148 -11.41 -14.40 6.88
CA TYR A 148 -10.92 -13.81 5.65
C TYR A 148 -9.39 -13.84 5.47
N TYR A 149 -8.63 -14.20 6.52
CA TYR A 149 -7.17 -14.24 6.49
C TYR A 149 -6.66 -15.41 7.32
N ASP A 150 -6.66 -16.60 6.73
CA ASP A 150 -5.81 -17.68 7.23
C ASP A 150 -4.36 -17.33 6.86
N PHE A 151 -3.70 -16.60 7.75
CA PHE A 151 -2.26 -16.37 7.68
C PHE A 151 -1.55 -17.53 8.40
N THR A 152 -1.78 -18.76 7.95
CA THR A 152 -0.84 -19.82 8.26
C THR A 152 0.47 -19.45 7.59
N ARG A 153 1.39 -18.96 8.39
CA ARG A 153 2.70 -18.52 7.95
C ARG A 153 3.61 -19.71 7.74
N PRO A 154 4.33 -19.77 6.63
CA PRO A 154 5.58 -20.49 6.62
C PRO A 154 6.56 -19.78 7.57
N ASP A 155 7.27 -20.57 8.38
CA ASP A 155 8.29 -20.11 9.35
C ASP A 155 9.43 -19.27 8.74
N THR A 156 9.51 -19.23 7.40
CA THR A 156 10.60 -18.60 6.63
C THR A 156 10.56 -17.08 6.58
N LEU A 157 9.42 -16.42 6.82
CA LEU A 157 9.31 -14.95 6.82
C LEU A 157 9.23 -14.33 8.22
N ASN A 158 9.64 -15.06 9.26
CA ASN A 158 9.94 -14.57 10.62
C ASN A 158 9.12 -13.34 11.08
N GLY A 159 7.80 -13.47 11.15
CA GLY A 159 7.00 -12.43 11.76
C GLY A 159 6.50 -11.30 10.85
N ILE A 160 6.76 -11.35 9.54
CA ILE A 160 6.17 -10.37 8.59
C ILE A 160 4.68 -10.66 8.39
N TYR A 161 3.82 -9.66 8.65
CA TYR A 161 2.40 -9.72 8.33
C TYR A 161 2.16 -9.28 6.89
N LEU A 162 1.63 -10.20 6.07
CA LEU A 162 1.22 -9.88 4.71
C LEU A 162 -0.30 -9.64 4.69
N PHE A 163 -0.70 -8.45 4.28
CA PHE A 163 -2.12 -8.08 4.15
C PHE A 163 -2.73 -8.53 2.82
N SER A 164 -1.91 -9.03 1.90
CA SER A 164 -2.36 -9.50 0.59
C SER A 164 -3.15 -10.81 0.71
N LYS A 165 -4.27 -10.90 -0.02
CA LYS A 165 -5.07 -12.13 -0.12
C LYS A 165 -4.34 -13.25 -0.86
N SER A 166 -3.44 -12.88 -1.77
CA SER A 166 -2.61 -13.78 -2.54
C SER A 166 -1.26 -13.14 -2.75
N CYS A 167 -0.18 -13.89 -2.55
CA CYS A 167 1.16 -13.41 -2.81
C CYS A 167 2.12 -14.54 -3.15
N ILE A 168 3.21 -14.17 -3.79
CA ILE A 168 4.31 -15.08 -4.12
C ILE A 168 5.63 -14.29 -4.11
N LEU A 169 6.70 -14.94 -3.70
CA LEU A 169 8.07 -14.54 -3.91
C LEU A 169 8.75 -15.63 -4.71
N MET A 170 9.24 -15.29 -5.89
CA MET A 170 9.90 -16.22 -6.82
C MET A 170 11.31 -15.72 -7.11
N ASP A 171 12.29 -16.63 -7.10
CA ASP A 171 13.62 -16.34 -7.59
C ASP A 171 13.58 -16.13 -9.11
N GLY A 172 13.99 -14.98 -9.58
CA GLY A 172 13.92 -14.60 -10.99
C GLY A 172 14.70 -15.56 -11.91
N PRO A 173 16.00 -15.81 -11.64
CA PRO A 173 16.82 -16.71 -12.45
C PRO A 173 16.33 -18.15 -12.50
N SER A 174 16.09 -18.79 -11.37
CA SER A 174 15.72 -20.21 -11.30
C SER A 174 14.23 -20.46 -11.51
N GLY A 175 13.37 -19.50 -11.12
CA GLY A 175 11.91 -19.70 -11.03
C GLY A 175 11.48 -20.48 -9.79
N GLU A 176 12.39 -20.69 -8.83
CA GLU A 176 12.07 -21.33 -7.55
C GLU A 176 11.13 -20.46 -6.74
N VAL A 177 10.08 -21.06 -6.19
CA VAL A 177 9.16 -20.37 -5.28
C VAL A 177 9.78 -20.34 -3.89
N LEU A 178 10.16 -19.15 -3.43
CA LEU A 178 10.77 -18.94 -2.12
C LEU A 178 9.71 -18.76 -1.03
N PHE A 179 8.55 -18.23 -1.41
CA PHE A 179 7.41 -18.05 -0.53
C PHE A 179 6.12 -17.93 -1.34
N GLU A 180 5.03 -18.47 -0.85
CA GLU A 180 3.70 -18.26 -1.45
C GLU A 180 2.58 -18.36 -0.40
N SER A 181 1.50 -17.62 -0.65
CA SER A 181 0.25 -17.72 0.09
C SER A 181 -0.91 -17.51 -0.86
N ALA A 182 -1.81 -18.51 -0.96
CA ALA A 182 -2.95 -18.50 -1.88
C ALA A 182 -2.57 -18.08 -3.32
N SER A 183 -1.33 -18.38 -3.75
CA SER A 183 -0.72 -17.85 -4.97
C SER A 183 -1.40 -18.32 -6.25
N ARG A 184 -2.12 -19.44 -6.21
CA ARG A 184 -2.84 -20.05 -7.34
C ARG A 184 -4.34 -19.78 -7.33
N GLU A 185 -4.82 -19.00 -6.37
CA GLU A 185 -6.21 -18.55 -6.36
C GLU A 185 -6.44 -17.45 -7.39
N ARG A 186 -7.52 -17.59 -8.15
CA ARG A 186 -7.92 -16.60 -9.15
C ARG A 186 -8.30 -15.28 -8.50
N ARG A 187 -7.73 -14.20 -9.02
CA ARG A 187 -7.96 -12.83 -8.59
C ARG A 187 -8.11 -11.91 -9.79
N TYR A 188 -8.71 -10.76 -9.59
CA TYR A 188 -8.76 -9.71 -10.60
C TYR A 188 -7.44 -8.94 -10.60
N PRO A 189 -6.76 -8.81 -11.75
CA PRO A 189 -5.42 -8.20 -11.82
C PRO A 189 -5.42 -6.67 -11.77
N ALA A 190 -6.55 -6.02 -12.08
CA ALA A 190 -6.57 -4.59 -12.36
C ALA A 190 -5.45 -4.20 -13.37
N SER A 191 -4.83 -3.04 -13.21
CA SER A 191 -3.80 -2.55 -14.15
C SER A 191 -2.49 -3.34 -14.18
N THR A 192 -2.30 -4.39 -13.35
CA THR A 192 -1.15 -5.30 -13.53
C THR A 192 -1.26 -6.08 -14.86
N THR A 193 -2.45 -6.15 -15.46
CA THR A 193 -2.70 -6.59 -16.83
C THR A 193 -1.75 -5.95 -17.87
N LYS A 194 -1.42 -4.66 -17.68
CA LYS A 194 -0.58 -3.89 -18.61
C LYS A 194 0.86 -4.41 -18.73
N ILE A 195 1.29 -5.26 -17.81
CA ILE A 195 2.55 -6.01 -17.93
C ILE A 195 2.52 -6.90 -19.17
N LEU A 196 1.43 -7.65 -19.34
CA LEU A 196 1.25 -8.51 -20.51
C LEU A 196 1.03 -7.69 -21.80
N THR A 197 0.28 -6.59 -21.72
CA THR A 197 0.09 -5.66 -22.82
C THR A 197 1.43 -5.10 -23.33
N LEU A 198 2.29 -4.65 -22.41
CA LEU A 198 3.63 -4.21 -22.76
C LEU A 198 4.45 -5.33 -23.41
N MET A 199 4.44 -6.51 -22.82
CA MET A 199 5.21 -7.64 -23.35
C MET A 199 4.79 -8.00 -24.78
N VAL A 200 3.49 -8.09 -25.07
CA VAL A 200 2.97 -8.38 -26.42
C VAL A 200 3.33 -7.25 -27.39
N ALA A 201 3.28 -5.99 -26.95
CA ALA A 201 3.63 -4.84 -27.80
C ALA A 201 5.12 -4.79 -28.16
N LEU A 202 6.00 -5.27 -27.27
CA LEU A 202 7.45 -5.30 -27.52
C LEU A 202 7.84 -6.34 -28.58
N GLU A 203 7.08 -7.43 -28.73
CA GLU A 203 7.37 -8.49 -29.70
C GLU A 203 7.40 -7.98 -31.15
N SER A 204 6.62 -6.96 -31.48
CA SER A 204 6.54 -6.40 -32.83
C SER A 204 7.70 -5.45 -33.15
N GLY A 205 8.53 -5.06 -32.18
CA GLY A 205 9.59 -4.07 -32.37
C GLY A 205 9.06 -2.68 -32.71
N GLY A 206 9.79 -1.94 -33.56
CA GLY A 206 9.34 -0.64 -34.05
C GLY A 206 9.20 0.46 -33.00
N LEU A 207 9.98 0.44 -31.93
CA LEU A 207 9.85 1.37 -30.78
C LEU A 207 10.04 2.84 -31.17
N GLU A 208 10.84 3.12 -32.18
CA GLU A 208 11.09 4.47 -32.65
C GLU A 208 10.11 4.92 -33.78
N ASP A 209 9.19 4.03 -34.20
CA ASP A 209 8.22 4.36 -35.26
C ASP A 209 7.23 5.40 -34.74
N ILE A 210 6.89 6.33 -35.65
CA ILE A 210 5.81 7.29 -35.38
C ILE A 210 4.49 6.63 -35.68
N VAL A 211 3.68 6.47 -34.67
CA VAL A 211 2.34 5.89 -34.75
C VAL A 211 1.28 6.98 -34.69
N THR A 212 0.14 6.73 -35.30
CA THR A 212 -1.05 7.59 -35.21
C THR A 212 -2.04 6.96 -34.25
N ILE A 213 -2.41 7.67 -33.20
CA ILE A 213 -3.33 7.19 -32.17
C ILE A 213 -4.70 6.89 -32.80
N PRO A 214 -5.21 5.66 -32.69
CA PRO A 214 -6.47 5.25 -33.28
C PRO A 214 -7.67 5.80 -32.49
N GLN A 215 -8.87 5.71 -33.09
CA GLN A 215 -10.11 6.22 -32.48
C GLN A 215 -10.47 5.47 -31.20
N GLU A 216 -10.19 4.19 -31.14
CA GLU A 216 -10.47 3.27 -30.03
C GLU A 216 -9.70 3.63 -28.75
N ALA A 217 -8.67 4.46 -28.83
CA ALA A 217 -8.00 5.02 -27.66
C ALA A 217 -8.96 5.82 -26.75
N ALA A 218 -9.99 6.44 -27.35
CA ALA A 218 -11.00 7.19 -26.63
C ALA A 218 -12.12 6.31 -26.06
N ASP A 219 -12.17 5.03 -26.44
CA ASP A 219 -13.22 4.10 -26.01
C ASP A 219 -12.83 3.39 -24.70
N VAL A 220 -12.77 4.18 -23.62
CA VAL A 220 -12.45 3.71 -22.27
C VAL A 220 -13.47 4.26 -21.28
N PRO A 221 -13.76 3.54 -20.17
CA PRO A 221 -14.64 4.03 -19.13
C PRO A 221 -14.21 5.40 -18.57
N ALA A 222 -15.17 6.23 -18.18
CA ALA A 222 -14.93 7.61 -17.79
C ALA A 222 -14.06 7.79 -16.52
N ASP A 223 -14.00 6.76 -15.68
CA ASP A 223 -13.17 6.70 -14.46
C ASP A 223 -11.79 6.07 -14.70
N SER A 224 -11.39 5.89 -15.96
CA SER A 224 -10.10 5.31 -16.34
C SER A 224 -8.93 6.24 -16.05
N SER A 225 -7.78 5.64 -15.68
CA SER A 225 -6.49 6.34 -15.76
C SER A 225 -6.12 6.60 -17.24
N LEU A 226 -5.68 7.82 -17.54
CA LEU A 226 -5.38 8.25 -18.91
C LEU A 226 -3.95 8.83 -19.06
N VAL A 227 -3.35 8.68 -20.23
CA VAL A 227 -2.11 9.37 -20.63
C VAL A 227 -2.36 10.79 -21.14
N PRO A 228 -3.39 11.27 -21.33
CA PRO A 228 -4.49 11.55 -22.22
C PRO A 228 -4.06 11.68 -23.71
N VAL A 229 -3.93 10.56 -24.36
CA VAL A 229 -3.69 10.55 -25.82
C VAL A 229 -4.98 10.85 -26.59
N THR A 230 -4.82 11.51 -27.74
CA THR A 230 -5.97 11.96 -28.55
C THR A 230 -5.99 11.26 -29.91
N PRO A 231 -7.13 10.73 -30.38
CA PRO A 231 -7.24 10.16 -31.72
C PRO A 231 -6.67 11.07 -32.80
N GLY A 232 -5.86 10.49 -33.71
CA GLY A 232 -5.15 11.22 -34.76
C GLY A 232 -3.89 11.98 -34.27
N GLU A 233 -3.52 11.90 -33.01
CA GLU A 233 -2.23 12.35 -32.48
C GLU A 233 -1.10 11.47 -33.05
N GLN A 234 0.04 12.06 -33.35
CA GLN A 234 1.23 11.33 -33.78
C GLN A 234 2.31 11.38 -32.71
N MET A 235 2.83 10.23 -32.33
CA MET A 235 3.89 10.11 -31.34
C MET A 235 4.72 8.84 -31.58
N ARG A 236 5.88 8.72 -30.95
CA ARG A 236 6.64 7.47 -31.03
C ARG A 236 5.91 6.36 -30.26
N LYS A 237 5.99 5.13 -30.79
CA LYS A 237 5.49 3.94 -30.09
C LYS A 237 6.10 3.83 -28.69
N LEU A 238 7.41 4.07 -28.54
CA LEU A 238 8.09 4.06 -27.24
C LEU A 238 7.47 5.05 -26.24
N ASP A 239 7.13 6.26 -26.69
CA ASP A 239 6.50 7.27 -25.83
C ASP A 239 5.12 6.80 -25.34
N LEU A 240 4.35 6.14 -26.20
CA LEU A 240 3.06 5.55 -25.83
C LEU A 240 3.21 4.44 -24.79
N LEU A 241 4.24 3.58 -24.91
CA LEU A 241 4.53 2.50 -23.96
C LEU A 241 4.99 3.03 -22.59
N TYR A 242 5.74 4.12 -22.53
CA TYR A 242 6.02 4.82 -21.28
C TYR A 242 4.75 5.36 -20.64
N GLY A 243 3.84 5.93 -21.42
CA GLY A 243 2.53 6.37 -20.95
C GLY A 243 1.69 5.21 -20.39
N LEU A 244 1.65 4.09 -21.09
CA LEU A 244 0.99 2.86 -20.68
C LEU A 244 1.43 2.42 -19.26
N MET A 245 2.74 2.40 -19.02
CA MET A 245 3.28 1.84 -17.78
C MET A 245 3.34 2.85 -16.64
N ILE A 246 3.86 4.05 -16.87
CA ILE A 246 4.07 5.07 -15.81
C ILE A 246 2.73 5.67 -15.37
N ARG A 247 1.86 6.05 -16.31
CA ARG A 247 0.56 6.67 -16.00
C ARG A 247 -0.56 5.63 -15.86
N SER A 248 -0.28 4.38 -16.23
CA SER A 248 -1.30 3.33 -16.25
C SER A 248 -2.47 3.62 -17.21
N GLY A 249 -2.20 4.30 -18.34
CA GLY A 249 -3.24 4.77 -19.27
C GLY A 249 -4.03 3.64 -19.92
N ASN A 250 -5.36 3.65 -19.74
CA ASN A 250 -6.26 2.72 -20.43
C ASN A 250 -6.42 3.11 -21.91
N ASP A 251 -6.42 4.41 -22.21
CA ASP A 251 -6.37 4.97 -23.54
C ASP A 251 -5.12 4.52 -24.32
N ALA A 252 -3.96 4.55 -23.67
CA ALA A 252 -2.72 4.03 -24.23
C ALA A 252 -2.78 2.53 -24.48
N ALA A 253 -3.42 1.76 -23.59
CA ALA A 253 -3.58 0.31 -23.75
C ALA A 253 -4.44 -0.04 -24.96
N ASN A 254 -5.58 0.64 -25.17
CA ASN A 254 -6.42 0.45 -26.34
C ASN A 254 -5.70 0.90 -27.62
N ALA A 255 -4.98 2.04 -27.56
CA ALA A 255 -4.18 2.49 -28.70
C ALA A 255 -3.14 1.44 -29.12
N VAL A 256 -2.38 0.91 -28.15
CA VAL A 256 -1.41 -0.17 -28.38
C VAL A 256 -2.10 -1.39 -28.99
N ALA A 257 -3.22 -1.82 -28.45
CA ALA A 257 -3.93 -3.00 -28.94
C ALA A 257 -4.31 -2.88 -30.42
N VAL A 258 -4.88 -1.75 -30.82
CA VAL A 258 -5.28 -1.53 -32.20
C VAL A 258 -4.06 -1.38 -33.14
N LEU A 259 -3.00 -0.69 -32.69
CA LEU A 259 -1.77 -0.53 -33.47
C LEU A 259 -1.07 -1.87 -33.72
N GLU A 260 -1.10 -2.78 -32.75
CA GLU A 260 -0.38 -4.07 -32.83
C GLU A 260 -1.18 -5.19 -33.51
N ALA A 261 -2.51 -5.16 -33.43
CA ALA A 261 -3.35 -6.27 -33.89
C ALA A 261 -4.53 -5.84 -34.78
N GLY A 262 -4.71 -4.54 -35.02
CA GLY A 262 -5.81 -4.02 -35.84
C GLY A 262 -7.14 -3.85 -35.08
N SER A 263 -7.32 -4.53 -33.95
CA SER A 263 -8.46 -4.33 -33.04
C SER A 263 -8.10 -4.72 -31.60
N VAL A 264 -8.91 -4.27 -30.64
CA VAL A 264 -8.75 -4.64 -29.23
C VAL A 264 -8.97 -6.14 -29.04
N GLU A 265 -9.97 -6.71 -29.69
CA GLU A 265 -10.31 -8.15 -29.61
C GLU A 265 -9.15 -9.02 -30.11
N ALA A 266 -8.62 -8.72 -31.30
CA ALA A 266 -7.49 -9.46 -31.86
C ALA A 266 -6.23 -9.36 -30.99
N PHE A 267 -6.03 -8.21 -30.33
CA PHE A 267 -4.93 -8.06 -29.39
C PHE A 267 -5.13 -8.88 -28.11
N VAL A 268 -6.34 -8.94 -27.59
CA VAL A 268 -6.69 -9.77 -26.43
C VAL A 268 -6.50 -11.25 -26.72
N GLU A 269 -6.80 -11.72 -27.94
CA GLU A 269 -6.47 -13.08 -28.36
C GLU A 269 -4.96 -13.32 -28.28
N ARG A 270 -4.13 -12.41 -28.82
CA ARG A 270 -2.66 -12.51 -28.72
C ARG A 270 -2.17 -12.45 -27.26
N MET A 271 -2.80 -11.65 -26.39
CA MET A 271 -2.48 -11.66 -24.97
C MET A 271 -2.70 -13.02 -24.34
N ASN A 272 -3.83 -13.67 -24.59
CA ASN A 272 -4.14 -14.98 -24.04
C ASN A 272 -3.23 -16.08 -24.63
N GLU A 273 -2.89 -15.99 -25.91
CA GLU A 273 -1.89 -16.87 -26.53
C GLU A 273 -0.51 -16.72 -25.88
N LYS A 274 -0.10 -15.48 -25.62
CA LYS A 274 1.17 -15.18 -24.93
C LYS A 274 1.16 -15.67 -23.49
N ALA A 275 0.07 -15.47 -22.77
CA ALA A 275 -0.11 -16.00 -21.42
C ALA A 275 0.04 -17.52 -21.40
N ALA A 276 -0.58 -18.24 -22.33
CA ALA A 276 -0.44 -19.69 -22.46
C ALA A 276 1.02 -20.10 -22.77
N GLN A 277 1.73 -19.39 -23.66
CA GLN A 277 3.14 -19.64 -23.98
C GLN A 277 4.07 -19.47 -22.76
N ILE A 278 3.77 -18.53 -21.87
CA ILE A 278 4.52 -18.28 -20.63
C ILE A 278 4.20 -19.35 -19.57
N GLY A 279 3.09 -20.07 -19.69
CA GLY A 279 2.62 -21.05 -18.72
C GLY A 279 1.63 -20.51 -17.69
N MET A 280 0.97 -19.38 -17.99
CA MET A 280 -0.07 -18.78 -17.15
C MET A 280 -1.41 -19.52 -17.30
N GLY A 281 -1.46 -20.76 -16.77
CA GLY A 281 -2.58 -21.69 -17.00
C GLY A 281 -3.87 -21.33 -16.26
N ASP A 282 -3.80 -20.48 -15.25
CA ASP A 282 -4.94 -20.06 -14.43
C ASP A 282 -5.33 -18.57 -14.67
N SER A 283 -4.98 -18.05 -15.85
CA SER A 283 -5.25 -16.66 -16.24
C SER A 283 -6.09 -16.58 -17.50
N HIS A 284 -6.94 -15.56 -17.56
CA HIS A 284 -7.66 -15.15 -18.77
C HIS A 284 -7.80 -13.63 -18.79
N PHE A 285 -7.57 -13.04 -19.95
CA PHE A 285 -7.59 -11.60 -20.15
C PHE A 285 -8.72 -11.25 -21.12
N ALA A 286 -9.59 -10.31 -20.75
CA ALA A 286 -10.73 -9.85 -21.53
C ALA A 286 -10.50 -8.45 -22.14
N ASN A 287 -9.46 -7.73 -21.70
CA ASN A 287 -9.12 -6.42 -22.21
C ASN A 287 -7.62 -6.10 -21.96
N PRO A 288 -7.03 -5.09 -22.66
CA PRO A 288 -5.60 -4.81 -22.55
C PRO A 288 -5.20 -3.94 -21.35
N HIS A 289 -6.13 -3.46 -20.55
CA HIS A 289 -5.87 -2.45 -19.52
C HIS A 289 -6.18 -2.89 -18.08
N GLY A 290 -6.96 -3.95 -17.90
CA GLY A 290 -7.32 -4.46 -16.57
C GLY A 290 -8.56 -3.80 -15.95
N TYR A 291 -9.40 -3.12 -16.74
CA TYR A 291 -10.72 -2.73 -16.26
C TYR A 291 -11.53 -3.97 -15.94
N HIS A 292 -12.38 -3.88 -14.91
CA HIS A 292 -13.05 -5.06 -14.39
C HIS A 292 -13.97 -5.74 -15.41
N ASP A 293 -13.82 -7.04 -15.51
CA ASP A 293 -14.66 -7.98 -16.21
C ASP A 293 -14.64 -9.30 -15.44
N GLU A 294 -15.74 -10.02 -15.35
CA GLU A 294 -15.81 -11.29 -14.60
C GLU A 294 -14.90 -12.37 -15.21
N GLU A 295 -14.68 -12.33 -16.54
CA GLU A 295 -13.79 -13.25 -17.25
C GLU A 295 -12.34 -12.75 -17.30
N HIS A 296 -12.01 -11.63 -16.63
CA HIS A 296 -10.66 -11.07 -16.57
C HIS A 296 -9.99 -11.40 -15.24
N TYR A 297 -9.26 -12.49 -15.18
CA TYR A 297 -8.65 -13.00 -13.96
C TYR A 297 -7.22 -13.52 -14.17
N THR A 298 -6.48 -13.61 -13.09
CA THR A 298 -5.12 -14.16 -13.03
C THR A 298 -4.85 -14.73 -11.64
N THR A 299 -3.64 -15.22 -11.42
CA THR A 299 -3.14 -15.64 -10.11
C THR A 299 -1.83 -14.94 -9.78
N ALA A 300 -1.46 -14.87 -8.50
CA ALA A 300 -0.16 -14.32 -8.12
C ALA A 300 0.99 -15.13 -8.74
N TYR A 301 0.83 -16.45 -8.84
CA TYR A 301 1.79 -17.34 -9.48
C TYR A 301 1.99 -17.00 -10.98
N ASP A 302 0.89 -16.83 -11.71
CA ASP A 302 0.95 -16.50 -13.14
C ASP A 302 1.55 -15.11 -13.37
N LEU A 303 1.24 -14.13 -12.51
CA LEU A 303 1.88 -12.81 -12.56
C LEU A 303 3.39 -12.85 -12.27
N ALA A 304 3.84 -13.77 -11.42
CA ALA A 304 5.27 -13.97 -11.17
C ALA A 304 5.97 -14.59 -12.41
N LEU A 305 5.32 -15.53 -13.09
CA LEU A 305 5.82 -16.06 -14.38
C LEU A 305 5.92 -14.95 -15.44
N LEU A 306 4.90 -14.09 -15.52
CA LEU A 306 4.87 -12.96 -16.43
C LEU A 306 5.99 -11.96 -16.12
N ALA A 307 6.16 -11.59 -14.86
CA ALA A 307 7.23 -10.70 -14.40
C ALA A 307 8.61 -11.26 -14.76
N ARG A 308 8.84 -12.54 -14.45
CA ARG A 308 10.09 -13.24 -14.77
C ARG A 308 10.40 -13.22 -16.26
N ALA A 309 9.40 -13.49 -17.10
CA ALA A 309 9.55 -13.45 -18.55
C ALA A 309 9.88 -12.02 -19.06
N GLY A 310 9.14 -11.00 -18.56
CA GLY A 310 9.36 -9.60 -18.93
C GLY A 310 10.73 -9.08 -18.52
N MET A 311 11.18 -9.39 -17.31
CA MET A 311 12.47 -8.93 -16.79
C MET A 311 13.70 -9.51 -17.52
N SER A 312 13.51 -10.46 -18.42
CA SER A 312 14.58 -10.93 -19.33
C SER A 312 14.76 -10.03 -20.58
N ASP A 313 13.83 -9.14 -20.85
CA ASP A 313 13.85 -8.22 -21.99
C ASP A 313 14.40 -6.84 -21.58
N PRO A 314 15.49 -6.33 -22.20
CA PRO A 314 16.06 -5.02 -21.86
C PRO A 314 15.12 -3.84 -22.08
N ASP A 315 14.29 -3.88 -23.12
CA ASP A 315 13.33 -2.81 -23.43
C ASP A 315 12.19 -2.80 -22.41
N PHE A 316 11.72 -3.99 -22.01
CA PHE A 316 10.79 -4.12 -20.91
C PHE A 316 11.38 -3.52 -19.61
N CYS A 317 12.60 -3.96 -19.23
CA CYS A 317 13.27 -3.47 -18.02
C CYS A 317 13.39 -1.94 -18.01
N ARG A 318 13.88 -1.31 -19.09
CA ARG A 318 14.05 0.15 -19.13
C ARG A 318 12.74 0.93 -19.01
N ILE A 319 11.62 0.37 -19.48
CA ILE A 319 10.30 1.01 -19.38
C ILE A 319 9.74 0.89 -17.97
N VAL A 320 9.76 -0.31 -17.39
CA VAL A 320 9.12 -0.56 -16.09
C VAL A 320 9.91 0.00 -14.89
N THR A 321 11.22 0.22 -15.05
CA THR A 321 12.08 0.83 -14.01
C THR A 321 12.16 2.35 -14.12
N CYS A 322 11.48 2.96 -15.09
CA CYS A 322 11.55 4.40 -15.32
C CYS A 322 10.76 5.17 -14.25
N LEU A 323 11.46 6.03 -13.51
CA LEU A 323 10.84 6.87 -12.48
C LEU A 323 10.09 8.07 -13.08
N SER A 324 10.64 8.69 -14.13
CA SER A 324 10.04 9.85 -14.75
C SER A 324 10.37 9.89 -16.25
N TYR A 325 9.38 10.20 -17.05
CA TYR A 325 9.52 10.31 -18.50
C TYR A 325 8.76 11.52 -19.02
N THR A 326 9.40 12.33 -19.84
CA THR A 326 8.74 13.48 -20.49
C THR A 326 8.34 13.11 -21.89
N LEU A 327 7.04 12.96 -22.11
CA LEU A 327 6.47 12.84 -23.45
C LEU A 327 6.71 14.13 -24.24
N PRO A 328 7.29 14.05 -25.43
CA PRO A 328 7.49 15.23 -26.27
C PRO A 328 6.16 15.91 -26.63
N PRO A 329 6.19 17.21 -26.99
CA PRO A 329 5.00 17.87 -27.51
C PRO A 329 4.59 17.25 -28.87
N THR A 330 3.30 17.28 -29.14
CA THR A 330 2.73 16.83 -30.42
C THR A 330 1.91 17.96 -31.05
N SER A 331 1.28 17.72 -32.20
CA SER A 331 0.36 18.70 -32.79
C SER A 331 -0.93 18.90 -31.95
N LYS A 332 -1.18 18.04 -30.93
CA LYS A 332 -2.43 18.04 -30.14
C LYS A 332 -2.23 18.31 -28.67
N ARG A 333 -1.01 18.33 -28.16
CA ARG A 333 -0.70 18.64 -26.76
C ARG A 333 0.72 19.16 -26.59
N ASP A 334 0.95 19.90 -25.51
CA ASP A 334 2.28 20.28 -25.02
C ASP A 334 3.04 19.07 -24.46
N ALA A 335 4.33 19.25 -24.16
CA ALA A 335 5.11 18.24 -23.47
C ALA A 335 4.49 17.89 -22.12
N LEU A 336 4.47 16.60 -21.79
CA LEU A 336 3.86 16.09 -20.54
C LEU A 336 4.86 15.23 -19.79
N THR A 337 5.25 15.64 -18.58
CA THR A 337 6.09 14.84 -17.71
C THR A 337 5.24 13.85 -16.93
N LEU A 338 5.49 12.59 -17.14
CA LEU A 338 4.94 11.47 -16.39
C LEU A 338 5.88 11.13 -15.25
N ARG A 339 5.35 10.84 -14.08
CA ARG A 339 6.11 10.36 -12.92
C ARG A 339 5.48 9.09 -12.39
N ASN A 340 6.32 8.11 -12.09
CA ASN A 340 5.91 6.90 -11.43
C ASN A 340 5.51 7.24 -9.98
N GLU A 341 4.31 6.81 -9.58
CA GLU A 341 3.73 7.12 -8.26
C GLU A 341 4.26 6.18 -7.15
N TYR A 342 5.17 5.25 -7.48
CA TYR A 342 5.73 4.34 -6.48
C TYR A 342 6.84 4.99 -5.68
N GLU A 343 6.54 5.29 -4.44
CA GLU A 343 7.51 5.84 -3.49
C GLU A 343 8.73 4.93 -3.28
N ILE A 344 8.57 3.61 -3.48
CA ILE A 344 9.65 2.62 -3.38
C ILE A 344 10.80 2.87 -4.38
N PHE A 345 10.54 3.58 -5.49
CA PHE A 345 11.56 3.95 -6.50
C PHE A 345 12.07 5.38 -6.33
N ASP A 346 11.43 6.22 -5.53
CA ASP A 346 11.82 7.62 -5.36
C ASP A 346 12.93 7.73 -4.31
N PRO A 347 14.16 8.09 -4.69
CA PRO A 347 15.25 8.28 -3.73
C PRO A 347 14.97 9.35 -2.66
N ALA A 348 13.96 10.20 -2.86
CA ALA A 348 13.54 11.19 -1.88
C ALA A 348 12.49 10.66 -0.89
N SER A 349 11.95 9.45 -1.11
CA SER A 349 10.97 8.82 -0.23
C SER A 349 11.62 8.08 0.93
N GLU A 350 10.98 8.08 2.09
CA GLU A 350 11.36 7.24 3.23
C GLU A 350 11.17 5.73 2.95
N LEU A 351 10.36 5.38 1.94
CA LEU A 351 10.12 4.00 1.52
C LEU A 351 11.08 3.53 0.42
N TYR A 352 12.06 4.34 0.03
CA TYR A 352 12.99 4.02 -1.05
C TYR A 352 13.77 2.73 -0.82
N LEU A 353 13.72 1.84 -1.82
CA LEU A 353 14.54 0.63 -1.89
C LEU A 353 15.45 0.70 -3.11
N PRO A 354 16.76 0.84 -2.95
CA PRO A 354 17.68 1.09 -4.07
C PRO A 354 17.80 -0.09 -5.06
N TYR A 355 17.32 -1.26 -4.69
CA TYR A 355 17.30 -2.47 -5.53
C TYR A 355 15.90 -2.84 -6.02
N ALA A 356 14.87 -2.03 -5.73
CA ALA A 356 13.55 -2.25 -6.29
C ALA A 356 13.56 -1.93 -7.80
N ALA A 357 12.96 -2.78 -8.60
CA ALA A 357 13.02 -2.71 -10.06
C ALA A 357 11.63 -2.86 -10.71
N GLY A 358 10.76 -1.94 -10.46
CA GLY A 358 9.46 -1.93 -11.16
C GLY A 358 8.45 -2.79 -10.41
N ILE A 359 7.41 -3.36 -11.00
CA ILE A 359 7.02 -3.43 -12.42
C ILE A 359 5.71 -2.65 -12.63
N LYS A 360 4.63 -3.05 -11.92
CA LYS A 360 3.31 -2.43 -12.08
C LYS A 360 2.41 -2.62 -10.87
N SER A 361 1.63 -1.58 -10.53
CA SER A 361 0.47 -1.68 -9.63
C SER A 361 -0.85 -1.71 -10.39
N GLY A 362 -1.88 -2.07 -9.65
CA GLY A 362 -3.24 -1.94 -10.09
C GLY A 362 -4.16 -1.71 -8.92
N TYR A 363 -5.28 -1.04 -9.18
CA TYR A 363 -6.36 -0.87 -8.23
C TYR A 363 -7.70 -0.75 -8.94
N ASN A 364 -8.68 -1.46 -8.46
CA ASN A 364 -10.09 -1.15 -8.64
C ASN A 364 -10.88 -1.73 -7.44
N SER A 365 -12.13 -1.37 -7.29
CA SER A 365 -12.95 -1.78 -6.13
C SER A 365 -13.16 -3.30 -5.99
N ARG A 366 -13.01 -4.06 -7.07
CA ARG A 366 -13.13 -5.54 -7.08
C ARG A 366 -11.82 -6.25 -6.81
N ALA A 367 -10.74 -5.75 -7.39
CA ALA A 367 -9.40 -6.33 -7.23
C ALA A 367 -8.76 -5.96 -5.89
N GLY A 368 -9.06 -4.76 -5.36
CA GLY A 368 -8.23 -4.16 -4.32
C GLY A 368 -6.88 -3.71 -4.87
N PHE A 369 -5.90 -3.53 -4.00
CA PHE A 369 -4.53 -3.17 -4.40
C PHE A 369 -3.78 -4.41 -4.91
N CYS A 370 -3.22 -4.29 -6.11
CA CYS A 370 -2.39 -5.28 -6.76
C CYS A 370 -1.00 -4.69 -7.03
N TYR A 371 0.04 -5.48 -6.86
CA TYR A 371 1.42 -5.07 -7.11
C TYR A 371 2.24 -6.24 -7.66
N VAL A 372 3.09 -5.95 -8.64
CA VAL A 372 4.11 -6.83 -9.19
C VAL A 372 5.42 -6.05 -9.21
N GLY A 373 6.46 -6.57 -8.58
CA GLY A 373 7.77 -5.94 -8.49
C GLY A 373 8.88 -6.93 -8.24
#